data_1202d47bd42d0ef05ffab29a781bfcef
#
_entry.id   1202d47bd42d0ef05ffab29a781bfcef
#
_cell.length_a   1.000
_cell.length_b   1.000
_cell.length_c   1.000
_cell.angle_alpha   90.00
_cell.angle_beta   90.00
_cell.angle_gamma   90.00
#
_symmetry.space_group_name_H-M   'P 1'
#
loop_
_entity.id
_entity.type
_entity.pdbx_description
1 polymer ?
#
loop_
_entity_poly.entity_id
_entity_poly.type
_entity_poly.pdbx_seq_one_letter_code
_entity_poly.pdbx_strand_id
1 'polypeptide(L)'
;MSASREPVPFEVYEAGVYLHGTKAELAVGDLLVPGRESNFEAGRMMNYVYFTATLDAAVWGAELAGGEGRGRIYFVEPTGEFEDDPNVTDKKFPGNPTQSFRSRAPVRVVGELDHWVGHPPEKLEAMRTALAASQREGRATIED
;
A
#
# COMPACT_ATOMS: atom_id res chain seq x y z
N MET A 1 24.12 -11.67 6.13
CA MET A 1 22.86 -11.96 5.45
C MET A 1 21.70 -11.76 6.40
N SER A 2 20.79 -10.88 6.07
CA SER A 2 19.64 -10.64 6.92
C SER A 2 18.43 -11.45 6.43
N ALA A 3 17.69 -12.02 7.37
CA ALA A 3 16.44 -12.69 7.05
C ALA A 3 15.38 -11.66 6.69
N SER A 4 14.42 -12.06 5.84
CA SER A 4 13.27 -11.24 5.56
C SER A 4 12.42 -11.06 6.81
N ARG A 5 11.93 -9.85 7.03
CA ARG A 5 11.02 -9.57 8.15
C ARG A 5 9.64 -10.12 7.85
N GLU A 6 8.97 -10.63 8.88
CA GLU A 6 7.56 -10.95 8.77
C GLU A 6 6.75 -9.66 8.87
N PRO A 7 5.62 -9.57 8.15
CA PRO A 7 4.75 -8.41 8.27
C PRO A 7 3.99 -8.44 9.60
N VAL A 8 4.31 -7.52 10.49
CA VAL A 8 3.68 -7.40 11.81
C VAL A 8 2.75 -6.19 11.79
N PRO A 9 1.44 -6.38 12.05
CA PRO A 9 0.49 -5.26 12.03
C PRO A 9 0.96 -4.08 12.89
N PHE A 10 0.86 -2.89 12.32
CA PHE A 10 1.13 -1.61 12.98
C PHE A 10 2.59 -1.35 13.37
N GLU A 11 3.50 -2.24 13.00
CA GLU A 11 4.93 -2.04 13.28
C GLU A 11 5.58 -1.21 12.19
N VAL A 12 6.15 -0.05 12.57
CA VAL A 12 6.90 0.80 11.63
C VAL A 12 8.15 0.05 11.17
N TYR A 13 8.39 0.04 9.86
CA TYR A 13 9.53 -0.66 9.28
C TYR A 13 10.86 -0.09 9.76
N GLU A 14 11.03 1.21 9.57
CA GLU A 14 12.20 1.95 10.01
C GLU A 14 11.86 3.44 10.04
N ALA A 15 12.30 4.16 11.06
CA ALA A 15 11.99 5.58 11.19
C ALA A 15 12.44 6.36 9.95
N GLY A 16 11.53 7.15 9.38
CA GLY A 16 11.81 7.98 8.22
C GLY A 16 11.79 7.25 6.88
N VAL A 17 11.50 5.95 6.87
CA VAL A 17 11.45 5.13 5.65
C VAL A 17 9.99 4.87 5.27
N TYR A 18 9.65 5.09 3.99
CA TYR A 18 8.32 4.85 3.47
C TYR A 18 8.34 3.76 2.41
N LEU A 19 7.24 3.03 2.31
CA LEU A 19 7.09 1.86 1.45
C LEU A 19 5.85 2.00 0.57
N HIS A 20 5.90 1.39 -0.62
CA HIS A 20 4.76 1.34 -1.54
C HIS A 20 4.66 -0.07 -2.12
N GLY A 21 3.53 -0.73 -1.87
CA GLY A 21 3.25 -2.06 -2.41
C GLY A 21 2.46 -1.98 -3.70
N THR A 22 2.90 -2.71 -4.71
CA THR A 22 2.29 -2.69 -6.05
C THR A 22 2.67 -3.96 -6.81
N LYS A 23 2.07 -4.18 -7.97
CA LYS A 23 2.51 -5.19 -8.92
C LYS A 23 3.23 -4.57 -10.13
N ALA A 24 3.30 -3.24 -10.18
CA ALA A 24 4.01 -2.55 -11.24
C ALA A 24 5.53 -2.74 -11.12
N GLU A 25 6.19 -2.89 -12.24
CA GLU A 25 7.64 -2.96 -12.31
C GLU A 25 8.20 -1.56 -12.48
N LEU A 26 8.85 -1.07 -11.44
CA LEU A 26 9.34 0.30 -11.37
C LEU A 26 10.86 0.32 -11.21
N ALA A 27 11.48 1.42 -11.61
CA ALA A 27 12.93 1.60 -11.48
C ALA A 27 13.23 2.72 -10.50
N VAL A 28 14.42 2.68 -9.89
CA VAL A 28 14.91 3.77 -9.04
C VAL A 28 14.91 5.08 -9.84
N GLY A 29 14.35 6.11 -9.24
CA GLY A 29 14.19 7.40 -9.89
C GLY A 29 12.82 7.62 -10.52
N ASP A 30 12.04 6.56 -10.71
CA ASP A 30 10.68 6.71 -11.22
C ASP A 30 9.84 7.53 -10.25
N LEU A 31 8.93 8.30 -10.79
CA LEU A 31 7.98 9.08 -10.01
C LEU A 31 6.60 8.44 -10.09
N LEU A 32 6.04 8.11 -8.94
CA LEU A 32 4.66 7.71 -8.83
C LEU A 32 3.83 8.98 -8.80
N VAL A 33 2.90 9.10 -9.75
CA VAL A 33 2.08 10.31 -9.88
C VAL A 33 0.60 9.95 -9.77
N PRO A 34 -0.25 10.89 -9.31
CA PRO A 34 -1.70 10.69 -9.33
C PRO A 34 -2.21 10.49 -10.76
N GLY A 35 -3.40 9.94 -10.90
CA GLY A 35 -4.02 9.69 -12.20
C GLY A 35 -3.95 8.25 -12.67
N ARG A 36 -3.46 7.34 -11.81
CA ARG A 36 -3.46 5.90 -12.10
C ARG A 36 -4.78 5.28 -11.70
N GLU A 37 -5.14 4.17 -12.34
CA GLU A 37 -6.32 3.41 -11.97
C GLU A 37 -6.15 2.79 -10.58
N SER A 38 -7.24 2.79 -9.79
CA SER A 38 -7.24 2.20 -8.47
C SER A 38 -6.94 0.71 -8.51
N ASN A 39 -6.13 0.22 -7.56
CA ASN A 39 -5.87 -1.20 -7.37
C ASN A 39 -7.09 -1.93 -6.78
N PHE A 40 -8.01 -1.20 -6.17
CA PHE A 40 -9.13 -1.77 -5.43
C PHE A 40 -10.48 -1.54 -6.10
N GLU A 41 -10.58 -0.60 -7.02
CA GLU A 41 -11.82 -0.23 -7.68
C GLU A 41 -11.54 0.02 -9.17
N ALA A 42 -11.86 -0.96 -10.00
CA ALA A 42 -11.59 -0.92 -11.43
C ALA A 42 -12.27 0.28 -12.09
N GLY A 43 -11.56 0.94 -12.98
CA GLY A 43 -12.07 2.10 -13.70
C GLY A 43 -12.01 3.41 -12.96
N ARG A 44 -11.62 3.38 -11.68
CA ARG A 44 -11.48 4.61 -10.88
C ARG A 44 -10.05 5.15 -10.97
N MET A 45 -9.93 6.38 -11.45
CA MET A 45 -8.65 7.07 -11.49
C MET A 45 -8.37 7.74 -10.14
N MET A 46 -7.16 7.56 -9.63
CA MET A 46 -6.78 8.08 -8.32
C MET A 46 -6.24 9.48 -8.39
N ASN A 47 -6.64 10.32 -7.44
CA ASN A 47 -6.15 11.71 -7.31
C ASN A 47 -4.92 11.81 -6.42
N TYR A 48 -4.55 10.72 -5.75
CA TYR A 48 -3.44 10.66 -4.81
C TYR A 48 -2.56 9.45 -5.08
N VAL A 49 -1.31 9.56 -4.62
CA VAL A 49 -0.41 8.42 -4.51
C VAL A 49 -0.40 7.99 -3.05
N TYR A 50 -0.46 6.68 -2.81
CA TYR A 50 -0.54 6.11 -1.46
C TYR A 50 0.75 5.40 -1.08
N PHE A 51 1.17 5.55 0.18
CA PHE A 51 2.35 4.88 0.71
C PHE A 51 2.19 4.70 2.22
N THR A 52 3.10 3.93 2.82
CA THR A 52 2.99 3.57 4.24
C THR A 52 4.36 3.47 4.89
N ALA A 53 4.40 3.59 6.22
CA ALA A 53 5.61 3.38 7.01
C ALA A 53 5.68 1.96 7.59
N THR A 54 4.62 1.14 7.45
CA THR A 54 4.60 -0.23 7.98
C THR A 54 4.78 -1.26 6.88
N LEU A 55 5.60 -2.29 7.16
CA LEU A 55 5.80 -3.37 6.20
C LEU A 55 4.50 -4.16 5.97
N ASP A 56 3.73 -4.41 7.03
CA ASP A 56 2.48 -5.14 6.92
C ASP A 56 1.51 -4.49 5.91
N ALA A 57 1.33 -3.17 5.99
CA ALA A 57 0.47 -2.46 5.05
C ALA A 57 1.02 -2.51 3.62
N ALA A 58 2.34 -2.41 3.45
CA ALA A 58 2.95 -2.51 2.13
C ALA A 58 2.79 -3.91 1.53
N VAL A 59 2.91 -4.95 2.35
CA VAL A 59 2.69 -6.34 1.91
C VAL A 59 1.24 -6.51 1.45
N TRP A 60 0.26 -6.03 2.22
CA TRP A 60 -1.13 -6.05 1.78
C TRP A 60 -1.31 -5.31 0.45
N GLY A 61 -0.70 -4.14 0.30
CA GLY A 61 -0.77 -3.39 -0.96
C GLY A 61 -0.23 -4.17 -2.14
N ALA A 62 0.91 -4.84 -1.96
CA ALA A 62 1.53 -5.65 -3.01
C ALA A 62 0.69 -6.88 -3.37
N GLU A 63 0.14 -7.56 -2.34
CA GLU A 63 -0.63 -8.79 -2.55
C GLU A 63 -2.01 -8.54 -3.12
N LEU A 64 -2.64 -7.42 -2.77
CA LEU A 64 -3.99 -7.07 -3.19
C LEU A 64 -4.03 -6.20 -4.45
N ALA A 65 -2.88 -5.73 -4.93
CA ALA A 65 -2.82 -4.89 -6.12
C ALA A 65 -3.40 -5.59 -7.34
N GLY A 66 -4.09 -4.82 -8.18
CA GLY A 66 -4.61 -5.32 -9.44
C GLY A 66 -3.50 -5.56 -10.46
N GLY A 67 -3.81 -6.34 -11.49
CA GLY A 67 -2.86 -6.66 -12.55
C GLY A 67 -2.24 -8.03 -12.39
N GLU A 68 -1.35 -8.36 -13.31
CA GLU A 68 -0.68 -9.65 -13.35
C GLU A 68 0.74 -9.55 -12.78
N GLY A 69 1.29 -10.70 -12.43
CA GLY A 69 2.63 -10.81 -11.90
C GLY A 69 2.67 -10.83 -10.38
N ARG A 70 3.89 -10.83 -9.86
CA ARG A 70 4.10 -10.87 -8.41
C ARG A 70 3.99 -9.48 -7.81
N GLY A 71 3.62 -9.43 -6.53
CA GLY A 71 3.68 -8.19 -5.77
C GLY A 71 5.11 -7.73 -5.58
N ARG A 72 5.30 -6.40 -5.52
CA ARG A 72 6.59 -5.76 -5.31
C ARG A 72 6.43 -4.68 -4.24
N ILE A 73 7.49 -4.44 -3.49
CA ILE A 73 7.53 -3.39 -2.48
C ILE A 73 8.72 -2.49 -2.78
N TYR A 74 8.46 -1.21 -2.92
CA TYR A 74 9.49 -0.22 -3.17
C TYR A 74 9.69 0.69 -1.97
N PHE A 75 10.93 1.11 -1.77
CA PHE A 75 11.22 2.22 -0.88
C PHE A 75 10.94 3.50 -1.66
N VAL A 76 10.19 4.41 -1.05
CA VAL A 76 9.76 5.63 -1.72
C VAL A 76 10.01 6.85 -0.84
N GLU A 77 10.08 8.01 -1.50
CA GLU A 77 10.33 9.28 -0.83
C GLU A 77 9.31 10.30 -1.36
N PRO A 78 8.50 10.89 -0.46
CA PRO A 78 7.58 11.95 -0.90
C PRO A 78 8.35 13.19 -1.35
N THR A 79 7.85 13.86 -2.38
CA THR A 79 8.48 15.07 -2.91
C THR A 79 7.74 16.35 -2.50
N GLY A 80 6.63 16.21 -1.78
CA GLY A 80 5.84 17.34 -1.32
C GLY A 80 5.03 16.97 -0.09
N GLU A 81 4.01 17.76 0.21
CA GLU A 81 3.15 17.53 1.35
C GLU A 81 2.33 16.25 1.19
N PHE A 82 2.04 15.62 2.29
CA PHE A 82 1.19 14.43 2.34
C PHE A 82 0.36 14.46 3.63
N GLU A 83 -0.68 13.64 3.65
CA GLU A 83 -1.61 13.57 4.77
C GLU A 83 -1.94 12.11 5.09
N ASP A 84 -2.56 11.87 6.25
CA ASP A 84 -3.03 10.55 6.62
C ASP A 84 -4.02 10.03 5.58
N ASP A 85 -3.92 8.74 5.25
CA ASP A 85 -4.86 8.09 4.33
C ASP A 85 -6.21 7.93 5.05
N PRO A 86 -7.27 8.62 4.59
CA PRO A 86 -8.58 8.54 5.26
C PRO A 86 -9.23 7.18 5.14
N ASN A 87 -8.78 6.33 4.23
CA ASN A 87 -9.34 4.99 4.07
C ASN A 87 -9.04 4.08 5.27
N VAL A 88 -7.98 4.39 6.03
CA VAL A 88 -7.55 3.59 7.18
C VAL A 88 -7.41 4.40 8.47
N THR A 89 -7.60 5.72 8.41
CA THR A 89 -7.49 6.59 9.59
C THR A 89 -8.83 6.66 10.31
N ASP A 90 -8.81 6.43 11.62
CA ASP A 90 -10.01 6.45 12.49
C ASP A 90 -11.12 5.49 12.01
N LYS A 91 -10.73 4.36 11.43
CA LYS A 91 -11.70 3.35 10.97
C LYS A 91 -11.87 2.28 12.03
N LYS A 92 -11.16 1.16 11.91
CA LYS A 92 -11.26 0.06 12.86
C LYS A 92 -10.68 0.42 14.23
N PHE A 93 -9.63 1.24 14.24
CA PHE A 93 -8.96 1.73 15.45
C PHE A 93 -8.79 3.24 15.36
N PRO A 94 -8.68 3.94 16.50
CA PRO A 94 -8.41 5.38 16.49
C PRO A 94 -7.07 5.71 15.85
N GLY A 95 -6.99 6.85 15.18
CA GLY A 95 -5.76 7.33 14.56
C GLY A 95 -5.41 6.60 13.26
N ASN A 96 -4.14 6.62 12.92
CA ASN A 96 -3.59 6.00 11.72
C ASN A 96 -2.60 4.89 12.11
N PRO A 97 -3.08 3.75 12.63
CA PRO A 97 -2.21 2.69 13.15
C PRO A 97 -1.34 2.03 12.10
N THR A 98 -1.80 1.98 10.83
CA THR A 98 -1.00 1.42 9.73
C THR A 98 0.02 2.41 9.20
N GLN A 99 0.05 3.63 9.72
CA GLN A 99 0.93 4.70 9.25
C GLN A 99 0.90 4.80 7.73
N SER A 100 -0.31 4.91 7.19
CA SER A 100 -0.56 5.03 5.75
C SER A 100 -0.89 6.48 5.41
N PHE A 101 -0.39 6.92 4.26
CA PHE A 101 -0.45 8.32 3.85
C PHE A 101 -0.83 8.43 2.38
N ARG A 102 -1.25 9.63 1.99
CA ARG A 102 -1.53 9.93 0.59
C ARG A 102 -0.95 11.31 0.22
N SER A 103 -0.58 11.47 -1.03
CA SER A 103 0.02 12.70 -1.53
C SER A 103 -0.51 13.02 -2.91
N ARG A 104 -0.75 14.30 -3.18
CA ARG A 104 -1.02 14.80 -4.54
C ARG A 104 0.28 15.09 -5.28
N ALA A 105 1.35 15.31 -4.54
CA ALA A 105 2.67 15.48 -5.13
C ALA A 105 3.26 14.11 -5.51
N PRO A 106 4.12 14.06 -6.52
CA PRO A 106 4.78 12.80 -6.89
C PRO A 106 5.58 12.20 -5.74
N VAL A 107 5.70 10.88 -5.77
CA VAL A 107 6.50 10.11 -4.80
C VAL A 107 7.58 9.39 -5.59
N ARG A 108 8.85 9.56 -5.17
CA ARG A 108 10.00 9.01 -5.91
C ARG A 108 10.36 7.62 -5.41
N VAL A 109 10.58 6.70 -6.34
CA VAL A 109 11.12 5.38 -6.03
C VAL A 109 12.61 5.52 -5.79
N VAL A 110 13.09 5.11 -4.61
CA VAL A 110 14.50 5.20 -4.23
C VAL A 110 15.17 3.83 -4.06
N GLY A 111 14.40 2.76 -4.08
CA GLY A 111 14.92 1.39 -3.99
C GLY A 111 13.80 0.37 -4.04
N GLU A 112 14.16 -0.89 -4.05
CA GLU A 112 13.20 -1.99 -3.97
C GLU A 112 13.57 -2.91 -2.81
N LEU A 113 12.56 -3.34 -2.06
CA LEU A 113 12.74 -4.37 -1.03
C LEU A 113 12.65 -5.73 -1.73
N ASP A 114 13.81 -6.33 -2.01
CA ASP A 114 13.89 -7.54 -2.82
C ASP A 114 13.36 -8.79 -2.12
N HIS A 115 13.48 -8.83 -0.79
CA HIS A 115 13.10 -10.00 -0.01
C HIS A 115 12.10 -9.61 1.07
N TRP A 116 10.91 -10.18 0.99
CA TRP A 116 9.87 -9.98 1.99
C TRP A 116 8.97 -11.21 2.06
N VAL A 117 8.31 -11.36 3.20
CA VAL A 117 7.42 -12.49 3.47
C VAL A 117 5.98 -12.01 3.31
N GLY A 118 5.21 -12.72 2.49
CA GLY A 118 3.79 -12.46 2.32
C GLY A 118 2.96 -12.98 3.49
N HIS A 119 1.69 -12.63 3.52
CA HIS A 119 0.77 -13.18 4.51
C HIS A 119 0.50 -14.66 4.18
N PRO A 120 0.17 -15.47 5.19
CA PRO A 120 -0.22 -16.87 4.93
C PRO A 120 -1.36 -16.94 3.91
N PRO A 121 -1.38 -17.95 3.03
CA PRO A 121 -2.41 -18.05 1.98
C PRO A 121 -3.84 -17.97 2.49
N GLU A 122 -4.14 -18.61 3.61
CA GLU A 122 -5.48 -18.58 4.20
C GLU A 122 -5.87 -17.18 4.71
N LYS A 123 -4.91 -16.42 5.21
CA LYS A 123 -5.14 -15.03 5.66
C LYS A 123 -5.38 -14.12 4.47
N LEU A 124 -4.60 -14.29 3.40
CA LEU A 124 -4.77 -13.52 2.17
C LEU A 124 -6.13 -13.80 1.53
N GLU A 125 -6.54 -15.07 1.47
CA GLU A 125 -7.83 -15.46 0.92
C GLU A 125 -8.99 -14.90 1.74
N ALA A 126 -8.87 -14.92 3.06
CA ALA A 126 -9.87 -14.33 3.95
C ALA A 126 -10.01 -12.82 3.70
N MET A 127 -8.90 -12.12 3.50
CA MET A 127 -8.92 -10.69 3.19
C MET A 127 -9.59 -10.42 1.85
N ARG A 128 -9.26 -11.19 0.81
CA ARG A 128 -9.88 -11.07 -0.51
C ARG A 128 -11.37 -11.28 -0.45
N THR A 129 -11.81 -12.28 0.29
CA THR A 129 -13.23 -12.57 0.47
C THR A 129 -13.93 -11.43 1.19
N ALA A 130 -13.33 -10.90 2.24
CA ALA A 130 -13.89 -9.77 2.99
C ALA A 130 -14.01 -8.50 2.13
N LEU A 131 -12.99 -8.20 1.33
CA LEU A 131 -13.02 -7.05 0.44
C LEU A 131 -14.09 -7.20 -0.64
N ALA A 132 -14.21 -8.38 -1.24
CA ALA A 132 -15.23 -8.64 -2.25
C ALA A 132 -16.64 -8.50 -1.66
N ALA A 133 -16.86 -9.02 -0.47
CA ALA A 133 -18.15 -8.88 0.23
C ALA A 133 -18.45 -7.40 0.53
N SER A 134 -17.47 -6.65 1.03
CA SER A 134 -17.64 -5.23 1.32
C SER A 134 -17.97 -4.42 0.07
N GLN A 135 -17.32 -4.73 -1.05
CA GLN A 135 -17.59 -4.05 -2.32
C GLN A 135 -18.99 -4.34 -2.84
N ARG A 136 -19.44 -5.61 -2.76
CA ARG A 136 -20.80 -5.99 -3.16
C ARG A 136 -21.86 -5.29 -2.31
N GLU A 137 -21.58 -5.07 -1.04
CA GLU A 137 -22.49 -4.40 -0.11
C GLU A 137 -22.34 -2.87 -0.11
N GLY A 138 -21.43 -2.33 -0.92
CA GLY A 138 -21.20 -0.90 -1.00
C GLY A 138 -20.50 -0.30 0.20
N ARG A 139 -19.89 -1.12 1.07
CA ARG A 139 -19.21 -0.65 2.28
C ARG A 139 -17.76 -0.23 2.05
N ALA A 140 -17.12 -0.77 1.03
CA ALA A 140 -15.72 -0.47 0.73
C ALA A 140 -15.63 0.61 -0.34
N THR A 141 -15.91 1.85 0.03
CA THR A 141 -15.78 3.00 -0.85
C THR A 141 -14.43 3.66 -0.57
N ILE A 142 -13.67 3.89 -1.64
CA ILE A 142 -12.37 4.54 -1.54
C ILE A 142 -12.56 6.06 -1.49
N GLU A 143 -11.99 6.67 -0.45
CA GLU A 143 -11.93 8.12 -0.32
C GLU A 143 -10.65 8.62 -0.98
N ASP A 144 -10.82 9.33 -2.07
CA ASP A 144 -9.68 9.82 -2.84
C ASP A 144 -9.94 11.20 -3.47
#